data_c9cfa5abc2a5a5df3a38ace663953da5
#
_entry.id   c9cfa5abc2a5a5df3a38ace663953da5
#
_cell.length_a   1.000
_cell.length_b   1.000
_cell.length_c   1.000
_cell.angle_alpha   90.00
_cell.angle_beta   90.00
_cell.angle_gamma   90.00
#
_symmetry.space_group_name_H-M   'P 1'
#
loop_
_entity.id
_entity.type
_entity.pdbx_description
1 polymer ?
#
loop_
_entity_poly.entity_id
_entity_poly.type
_entity_poly.pdbx_seq_one_letter_code
_entity_poly.pdbx_strand_id
1 'polypeptide(L)'
;EDRKTAEVCRFAIKKSAFNIEFVPEAMKTPELCLAAAGHRGETLKFVPDRLKTPKMCRAAVDSNSYALYYVPEGLKTPELCMAAVKRNGLVLEAVPGELRTPQICRAALKAVDSADYKILPYIPYPDICLEGLKKFGMSFVDKFEIFASIAPEVMTGELALHGVGMDASCLSLVPVELRTEAVCLRAVSGDGIL
;
A
#
# COMPACT_ATOMS: atom_id res chain seq x y z
N GLU A 1 -28.60 -28.11 21.25
CA GLU A 1 -27.12 -27.94 21.35
C GLU A 1 -26.64 -26.79 20.49
N ASP A 2 -27.05 -26.69 19.20
CA ASP A 2 -26.57 -25.70 18.22
C ASP A 2 -26.83 -24.23 18.62
N ARG A 3 -27.96 -23.93 19.28
CA ARG A 3 -28.27 -22.55 19.72
C ARG A 3 -27.32 -22.06 20.82
N LYS A 4 -26.99 -22.92 21.78
CA LYS A 4 -26.05 -22.59 22.87
C LYS A 4 -24.64 -22.33 22.29
N THR A 5 -24.24 -23.09 21.29
CA THR A 5 -22.95 -22.94 20.62
C THR A 5 -22.87 -21.65 19.81
N ALA A 6 -23.96 -21.27 19.10
CA ALA A 6 -24.02 -20.00 18.35
C ALA A 6 -24.01 -18.79 19.30
N GLU A 7 -24.69 -18.85 20.43
CA GLU A 7 -24.67 -17.79 21.45
C GLU A 7 -23.30 -17.64 22.10
N VAL A 8 -22.62 -18.74 22.38
CA VAL A 8 -21.24 -18.74 22.88
C VAL A 8 -20.30 -18.07 21.87
N CYS A 9 -20.41 -18.39 20.57
CA CYS A 9 -19.60 -17.75 19.52
C CYS A 9 -19.87 -16.23 19.45
N ARG A 10 -21.13 -15.80 19.51
CA ARG A 10 -21.48 -14.37 19.54
C ARG A 10 -20.92 -13.66 20.76
N PHE A 11 -21.01 -14.28 21.92
CA PHE A 11 -20.46 -13.72 23.15
C PHE A 11 -18.94 -13.65 23.10
N ALA A 12 -18.27 -14.68 22.61
CA ALA A 12 -16.83 -14.72 22.44
C ALA A 12 -16.35 -13.58 21.52
N ILE A 13 -17.03 -13.35 20.37
CA ILE A 13 -16.67 -12.27 19.44
C ILE A 13 -16.94 -10.89 20.04
N LYS A 14 -17.99 -10.71 20.85
CA LYS A 14 -18.22 -9.46 21.57
C LYS A 14 -17.09 -9.16 22.57
N LYS A 15 -16.50 -10.19 23.17
CA LYS A 15 -15.34 -10.02 24.06
C LYS A 15 -14.06 -9.71 23.31
N SER A 16 -13.82 -10.39 22.20
CA SER A 16 -12.71 -10.13 21.28
C SER A 16 -13.08 -10.58 19.87
N ALA A 17 -12.97 -9.65 18.90
CA ALA A 17 -13.26 -9.94 17.50
C ALA A 17 -12.34 -11.06 16.94
N PHE A 18 -11.12 -11.17 17.46
CA PHE A 18 -10.18 -12.22 17.03
C PHE A 18 -10.64 -13.63 17.38
N ASN A 19 -11.60 -13.81 18.31
CA ASN A 19 -12.17 -15.11 18.59
C ASN A 19 -12.88 -15.75 17.39
N ILE A 20 -13.14 -14.99 16.31
CA ILE A 20 -13.66 -15.54 15.03
C ILE A 20 -12.72 -16.59 14.43
N GLU A 21 -11.42 -16.52 14.72
CA GLU A 21 -10.43 -17.51 14.30
C GLU A 21 -10.80 -18.93 14.80
N PHE A 22 -11.26 -19.03 16.04
CA PHE A 22 -11.58 -20.29 16.70
C PHE A 22 -13.02 -20.77 16.48
N VAL A 23 -13.84 -19.97 15.78
CA VAL A 23 -15.20 -20.39 15.41
C VAL A 23 -15.12 -21.42 14.30
N PRO A 24 -15.75 -22.63 14.46
CA PRO A 24 -15.81 -23.60 13.38
C PRO A 24 -16.42 -23.01 12.10
N GLU A 25 -15.88 -23.40 10.95
CA GLU A 25 -16.27 -22.79 9.67
C GLU A 25 -17.77 -22.92 9.36
N ALA A 26 -18.36 -24.07 9.72
CA ALA A 26 -19.79 -24.31 9.59
C ALA A 26 -20.68 -23.37 10.44
N MET A 27 -20.09 -22.74 11.46
CA MET A 27 -20.78 -21.82 12.36
C MET A 27 -20.48 -20.34 12.06
N LYS A 28 -19.59 -20.04 11.10
CA LYS A 28 -19.31 -18.68 10.65
C LYS A 28 -20.48 -18.17 9.79
N THR A 29 -21.42 -17.47 10.42
CA THR A 29 -22.50 -16.81 9.69
C THR A 29 -22.06 -15.43 9.15
N PRO A 30 -22.70 -14.91 8.07
CA PRO A 30 -22.38 -13.57 7.56
C PRO A 30 -22.47 -12.46 8.62
N GLU A 31 -23.47 -12.55 9.52
CA GLU A 31 -23.69 -11.56 10.58
C GLU A 31 -22.55 -11.59 11.61
N LEU A 32 -22.10 -12.80 11.98
CA LEU A 32 -21.02 -13.01 12.93
C LEU A 32 -19.69 -12.48 12.37
N CYS A 33 -19.43 -12.80 11.09
CA CYS A 33 -18.24 -12.34 10.38
C CYS A 33 -18.24 -10.82 10.18
N LEU A 34 -19.40 -10.23 9.84
CA LEU A 34 -19.54 -8.78 9.72
C LEU A 34 -19.28 -8.07 11.04
N ALA A 35 -19.80 -8.60 12.14
CA ALA A 35 -19.57 -8.04 13.47
C ALA A 35 -18.09 -8.08 13.86
N ALA A 36 -17.40 -9.19 13.59
CA ALA A 36 -15.97 -9.32 13.85
C ALA A 36 -15.14 -8.34 12.98
N ALA A 37 -15.37 -8.35 11.66
CA ALA A 37 -14.64 -7.54 10.69
C ALA A 37 -14.86 -6.02 10.89
N GLY A 38 -16.08 -5.62 11.23
CA GLY A 38 -16.39 -4.21 11.53
C GLY A 38 -15.77 -3.72 12.84
N HIS A 39 -15.56 -4.61 13.81
CA HIS A 39 -14.91 -4.26 15.08
C HIS A 39 -13.38 -4.24 14.95
N ARG A 40 -12.80 -5.22 14.22
CA ARG A 40 -11.37 -5.36 13.95
C ARG A 40 -11.18 -5.83 12.50
N GLY A 41 -10.83 -4.93 11.59
CA GLY A 41 -10.71 -5.22 10.17
C GLY A 41 -9.78 -6.39 9.81
N GLU A 42 -8.71 -6.58 10.58
CA GLU A 42 -7.76 -7.68 10.40
C GLU A 42 -8.40 -9.07 10.54
N THR A 43 -9.54 -9.16 11.22
CA THR A 43 -10.26 -10.43 11.38
C THR A 43 -10.87 -10.93 10.08
N LEU A 44 -10.91 -10.09 9.03
CA LEU A 44 -11.34 -10.47 7.68
C LEU A 44 -10.51 -11.64 7.12
N LYS A 45 -9.25 -11.80 7.55
CA LYS A 45 -8.39 -12.94 7.18
C LYS A 45 -8.93 -14.30 7.60
N PHE A 46 -9.74 -14.35 8.67
CA PHE A 46 -10.34 -15.56 9.19
C PHE A 46 -11.74 -15.84 8.63
N VAL A 47 -12.24 -14.96 7.76
CA VAL A 47 -13.54 -15.10 7.10
C VAL A 47 -13.35 -15.84 5.78
N PRO A 48 -14.07 -16.96 5.52
CA PRO A 48 -14.05 -17.63 4.23
C PRO A 48 -14.49 -16.68 3.08
N ASP A 49 -13.84 -16.74 1.93
CA ASP A 49 -14.11 -15.83 0.80
C ASP A 49 -15.58 -15.86 0.36
N ARG A 50 -16.23 -17.03 0.39
CA ARG A 50 -17.65 -17.18 0.07
C ARG A 50 -18.59 -16.36 0.96
N LEU A 51 -18.14 -15.94 2.14
CA LEU A 51 -18.91 -15.13 3.09
C LEU A 51 -18.52 -13.64 3.04
N LYS A 52 -17.44 -13.29 2.34
CA LYS A 52 -17.00 -11.90 2.21
C LYS A 52 -17.96 -11.16 1.24
N THR A 53 -18.63 -10.16 1.76
CA THR A 53 -19.52 -9.29 0.98
C THR A 53 -18.89 -7.90 0.83
N PRO A 54 -19.29 -7.09 -0.18
CA PRO A 54 -18.81 -5.70 -0.31
C PRO A 54 -19.02 -4.88 0.96
N LYS A 55 -20.18 -5.05 1.64
CA LYS A 55 -20.50 -4.40 2.91
C LYS A 55 -19.51 -4.79 4.01
N MET A 56 -19.17 -6.07 4.10
CA MET A 56 -18.22 -6.58 5.10
C MET A 56 -16.81 -6.07 4.83
N CYS A 57 -16.35 -6.13 3.56
CA CYS A 57 -15.04 -5.63 3.16
C CYS A 57 -14.93 -4.12 3.45
N ARG A 58 -15.99 -3.34 3.16
CA ARG A 58 -16.03 -1.92 3.48
C ARG A 58 -15.92 -1.68 4.98
N ALA A 59 -16.71 -2.37 5.80
CA ALA A 59 -16.66 -2.24 7.25
C ALA A 59 -15.27 -2.63 7.82
N ALA A 60 -14.64 -3.67 7.27
CA ALA A 60 -13.31 -4.08 7.66
C ALA A 60 -12.25 -3.02 7.33
N VAL A 61 -12.26 -2.48 6.11
CA VAL A 61 -11.34 -1.42 5.68
C VAL A 61 -11.55 -0.12 6.46
N ASP A 62 -12.79 0.23 6.76
CA ASP A 62 -13.11 1.41 7.60
C ASP A 62 -12.63 1.23 9.05
N SER A 63 -12.59 -0.01 9.55
CA SER A 63 -12.02 -0.34 10.86
C SER A 63 -10.49 -0.35 10.85
N ASN A 64 -9.88 -0.97 9.83
CA ASN A 64 -8.43 -1.02 9.63
C ASN A 64 -8.13 -1.14 8.13
N SER A 65 -7.40 -0.16 7.56
CA SER A 65 -7.04 -0.14 6.14
C SER A 65 -6.23 -1.36 5.69
N TYR A 66 -5.44 -1.98 6.55
CA TYR A 66 -4.74 -3.24 6.26
C TYR A 66 -5.67 -4.41 5.94
N ALA A 67 -6.98 -4.31 6.28
CA ALA A 67 -7.97 -5.29 5.84
C ALA A 67 -8.04 -5.44 4.32
N LEU A 68 -7.57 -4.44 3.55
CA LEU A 68 -7.53 -4.49 2.08
C LEU A 68 -6.72 -5.70 1.56
N TYR A 69 -5.68 -6.14 2.28
CA TYR A 69 -4.92 -7.35 1.92
C TYR A 69 -5.76 -8.63 1.93
N TYR A 70 -6.86 -8.65 2.69
CA TYR A 70 -7.72 -9.81 2.86
C TYR A 70 -9.04 -9.71 2.08
N VAL A 71 -9.21 -8.63 1.32
CA VAL A 71 -10.34 -8.44 0.40
C VAL A 71 -10.06 -9.22 -0.89
N PRO A 72 -10.98 -10.09 -1.35
CA PRO A 72 -10.86 -10.75 -2.65
C PRO A 72 -10.74 -9.72 -3.80
N GLU A 73 -9.93 -10.04 -4.82
CA GLU A 73 -9.68 -9.12 -5.95
C GLU A 73 -10.99 -8.61 -6.58
N GLY A 74 -11.96 -9.48 -6.83
CA GLY A 74 -13.25 -9.09 -7.42
C GLY A 74 -14.13 -8.18 -6.54
N LEU A 75 -13.75 -7.95 -5.27
CA LEU A 75 -14.42 -7.03 -4.35
C LEU A 75 -13.60 -5.75 -4.07
N LYS A 76 -12.40 -5.63 -4.62
CA LYS A 76 -11.58 -4.41 -4.55
C LYS A 76 -12.10 -3.41 -5.59
N THR A 77 -12.96 -2.48 -5.17
CA THR A 77 -13.41 -1.38 -6.04
C THR A 77 -12.52 -0.16 -5.91
N PRO A 78 -12.49 0.76 -6.91
CA PRO A 78 -11.74 2.02 -6.81
C PRO A 78 -12.06 2.82 -5.54
N GLU A 79 -13.35 2.84 -5.13
CA GLU A 79 -13.81 3.56 -3.95
C GLU A 79 -13.30 2.92 -2.65
N LEU A 80 -13.26 1.58 -2.60
CA LEU A 80 -12.73 0.84 -1.45
C LEU A 80 -11.21 1.06 -1.34
N CYS A 81 -10.49 0.94 -2.45
CA CYS A 81 -9.05 1.19 -2.52
C CYS A 81 -8.71 2.64 -2.13
N MET A 82 -9.45 3.62 -2.67
CA MET A 82 -9.28 5.03 -2.32
C MET A 82 -9.52 5.28 -0.82
N ALA A 83 -10.53 4.65 -0.23
CA ALA A 83 -10.80 4.78 1.20
C ALA A 83 -9.66 4.21 2.05
N ALA A 84 -9.11 3.06 1.65
CA ALA A 84 -7.98 2.42 2.34
C ALA A 84 -6.72 3.29 2.28
N VAL A 85 -6.30 3.74 1.07
CA VAL A 85 -5.05 4.48 0.87
C VAL A 85 -5.08 5.88 1.49
N LYS A 86 -6.25 6.54 1.55
CA LYS A 86 -6.39 7.83 2.26
C LYS A 86 -6.12 7.74 3.76
N ARG A 87 -6.36 6.58 4.36
CA ARG A 87 -6.11 6.34 5.79
C ARG A 87 -4.69 5.86 6.05
N ASN A 88 -4.15 5.07 5.14
CA ASN A 88 -2.78 4.59 5.18
C ASN A 88 -2.28 4.33 3.75
N GLY A 89 -1.35 5.15 3.27
CA GLY A 89 -0.81 5.03 1.92
C GLY A 89 0.00 3.76 1.68
N LEU A 90 0.55 3.15 2.73
CA LEU A 90 1.32 1.89 2.62
C LEU A 90 0.49 0.71 2.07
N VAL A 91 -0.84 0.77 2.19
CA VAL A 91 -1.71 -0.28 1.62
C VAL A 91 -1.86 -0.18 0.09
N LEU A 92 -1.16 0.76 -0.58
CA LEU A 92 -1.10 0.84 -2.05
C LEU A 92 -0.60 -0.47 -2.67
N GLU A 93 0.26 -1.19 -1.98
CA GLU A 93 0.72 -2.53 -2.38
C GLU A 93 -0.45 -3.50 -2.60
N ALA A 94 -1.48 -3.45 -1.74
CA ALA A 94 -2.66 -4.31 -1.81
C ALA A 94 -3.69 -3.85 -2.85
N VAL A 95 -3.49 -2.71 -3.50
CA VAL A 95 -4.35 -2.22 -4.59
C VAL A 95 -3.96 -2.93 -5.88
N PRO A 96 -4.90 -3.55 -6.63
CA PRO A 96 -4.64 -4.13 -7.94
C PRO A 96 -4.00 -3.11 -8.91
N GLY A 97 -3.08 -3.56 -9.75
CA GLY A 97 -2.34 -2.70 -10.68
C GLY A 97 -3.25 -1.84 -11.55
N GLU A 98 -4.32 -2.44 -12.09
CA GLU A 98 -5.32 -1.76 -12.92
C GLU A 98 -6.13 -0.69 -12.17
N LEU A 99 -6.17 -0.76 -10.83
CA LEU A 99 -6.85 0.24 -9.99
C LEU A 99 -5.91 1.30 -9.43
N ARG A 100 -4.60 1.19 -9.68
CA ARG A 100 -3.61 2.20 -9.24
C ARG A 100 -3.66 3.44 -10.14
N THR A 101 -4.79 4.13 -10.14
CA THR A 101 -4.95 5.39 -10.89
C THR A 101 -4.06 6.50 -10.33
N PRO A 102 -3.76 7.57 -11.12
CA PRO A 102 -2.99 8.72 -10.62
C PRO A 102 -3.58 9.32 -9.34
N GLN A 103 -4.92 9.34 -9.23
CA GLN A 103 -5.61 9.86 -8.05
C GLN A 103 -5.36 9.00 -6.80
N ILE A 104 -5.40 7.67 -6.94
CA ILE A 104 -5.13 6.73 -5.85
C ILE A 104 -3.66 6.81 -5.44
N CYS A 105 -2.73 6.84 -6.39
CA CYS A 105 -1.29 6.96 -6.12
C CYS A 105 -0.94 8.27 -5.40
N ARG A 106 -1.48 9.41 -5.85
CA ARG A 106 -1.29 10.69 -5.15
C ARG A 106 -1.93 10.71 -3.76
N ALA A 107 -3.09 10.07 -3.59
CA ALA A 107 -3.72 9.94 -2.28
C ALA A 107 -2.85 9.13 -1.33
N ALA A 108 -2.29 8.01 -1.80
CA ALA A 108 -1.34 7.19 -1.04
C ALA A 108 -0.09 7.98 -0.65
N LEU A 109 0.52 8.68 -1.62
CA LEU A 109 1.73 9.50 -1.39
C LEU A 109 1.49 10.60 -0.34
N LYS A 110 0.28 11.18 -0.30
CA LYS A 110 -0.10 12.17 0.73
C LYS A 110 -0.29 11.56 2.11
N ALA A 111 -0.73 10.31 2.18
CA ALA A 111 -1.10 9.63 3.41
C ALA A 111 0.07 8.92 4.11
N VAL A 112 1.28 8.92 3.53
CA VAL A 112 2.49 8.36 4.12
C VAL A 112 3.40 9.44 4.69
N ASP A 113 4.24 9.07 5.64
CA ASP A 113 5.28 9.93 6.19
C ASP A 113 6.51 10.01 5.25
N SER A 114 7.42 10.93 5.53
CA SER A 114 8.63 11.14 4.72
C SER A 114 9.62 9.97 4.74
N ALA A 115 9.46 9.02 5.66
CA ALA A 115 10.29 7.81 5.74
C ALA A 115 9.69 6.59 4.99
N ASP A 116 8.44 6.70 4.54
CA ASP A 116 7.68 5.57 3.96
C ASP A 116 7.84 5.47 2.43
N TYR A 117 9.07 5.61 1.92
CA TYR A 117 9.38 5.55 0.48
C TYR A 117 9.03 4.21 -0.18
N LYS A 118 8.81 3.16 0.61
CA LYS A 118 8.45 1.80 0.16
C LYS A 118 7.15 1.71 -0.65
N ILE A 119 6.41 2.81 -0.80
CA ILE A 119 5.27 2.87 -1.72
C ILE A 119 5.67 3.10 -3.18
N LEU A 120 6.88 3.64 -3.44
CA LEU A 120 7.34 4.02 -4.79
C LEU A 120 7.30 2.86 -5.80
N PRO A 121 7.68 1.61 -5.46
CA PRO A 121 7.60 0.47 -6.39
C PRO A 121 6.19 0.20 -6.93
N TYR A 122 5.16 0.67 -6.23
CA TYR A 122 3.76 0.44 -6.59
C TYR A 122 3.13 1.60 -7.39
N ILE A 123 3.91 2.65 -7.71
CA ILE A 123 3.47 3.85 -8.44
C ILE A 123 3.94 3.74 -9.89
N PRO A 124 3.03 3.48 -10.87
CA PRO A 124 3.40 3.33 -12.27
C PRO A 124 3.44 4.66 -13.04
N TYR A 125 3.57 5.79 -12.36
CA TYR A 125 3.53 7.14 -12.95
C TYR A 125 4.80 7.91 -12.64
N PRO A 126 5.63 8.24 -13.67
CA PRO A 126 6.91 8.93 -13.49
C PRO A 126 6.81 10.28 -12.75
N ASP A 127 5.78 11.08 -13.08
CA ASP A 127 5.52 12.36 -12.45
C ASP A 127 5.21 12.24 -10.95
N ILE A 128 4.46 11.20 -10.57
CA ILE A 128 4.14 10.93 -9.16
C ILE A 128 5.36 10.34 -8.43
N CYS A 129 6.17 9.51 -9.10
CA CYS A 129 7.46 9.06 -8.54
C CYS A 129 8.38 10.25 -8.27
N LEU A 130 8.43 11.24 -9.17
CA LEU A 130 9.21 12.46 -8.95
C LEU A 130 8.69 13.28 -7.76
N GLU A 131 7.35 13.40 -7.60
CA GLU A 131 6.75 13.99 -6.40
C GLU A 131 7.20 13.25 -5.13
N GLY A 132 7.26 11.91 -5.21
CA GLY A 132 7.76 11.04 -4.12
C GLY A 132 9.23 11.26 -3.81
N LEU A 133 10.10 11.31 -4.82
CA LEU A 133 11.53 11.59 -4.63
C LEU A 133 11.76 12.93 -3.92
N LYS A 134 11.02 13.97 -4.34
CA LYS A 134 11.10 15.29 -3.70
C LYS A 134 10.66 15.24 -2.24
N LYS A 135 9.61 14.47 -1.93
CA LYS A 135 9.09 14.31 -0.58
C LYS A 135 10.07 13.53 0.31
N PHE A 136 10.55 12.38 -0.16
CA PHE A 136 11.36 11.45 0.64
C PHE A 136 12.83 11.83 0.65
N GLY A 137 13.34 12.46 -0.41
CA GLY A 137 14.75 12.88 -0.51
C GLY A 137 15.18 13.91 0.53
N MET A 138 14.23 14.53 1.24
CA MET A 138 14.51 15.42 2.38
C MET A 138 14.56 14.66 3.73
N SER A 139 14.30 13.35 3.74
CA SER A 139 14.33 12.53 4.95
C SER A 139 15.77 12.13 5.31
N PHE A 140 15.94 11.55 6.51
CA PHE A 140 17.20 10.96 6.95
C PHE A 140 17.45 9.55 6.36
N VAL A 141 16.56 9.07 5.50
CA VAL A 141 16.71 7.80 4.80
C VAL A 141 17.76 7.94 3.71
N ASP A 142 18.47 6.85 3.43
CA ASP A 142 19.47 6.77 2.37
C ASP A 142 18.82 7.08 1.01
N LYS A 143 19.35 8.09 0.34
CA LYS A 143 18.83 8.58 -0.95
C LYS A 143 18.96 7.54 -2.06
N PHE A 144 20.02 6.74 -1.99
CA PHE A 144 20.22 5.62 -2.92
C PHE A 144 19.11 4.57 -2.77
N GLU A 145 18.75 4.18 -1.54
CA GLU A 145 17.66 3.24 -1.28
C GLU A 145 16.31 3.78 -1.77
N ILE A 146 16.03 5.06 -1.54
CA ILE A 146 14.81 5.70 -2.03
C ILE A 146 14.74 5.62 -3.56
N PHE A 147 15.83 5.98 -4.26
CA PHE A 147 15.89 5.95 -5.72
C PHE A 147 15.83 4.52 -6.26
N ALA A 148 16.53 3.57 -5.62
CA ALA A 148 16.53 2.15 -5.97
C ALA A 148 15.14 1.49 -5.83
N SER A 149 14.24 2.08 -5.05
CA SER A 149 12.88 1.58 -4.89
C SER A 149 11.96 1.87 -6.07
N ILE A 150 12.34 2.76 -6.99
CA ILE A 150 11.55 3.07 -8.19
C ILE A 150 11.65 1.92 -9.18
N ALA A 151 10.50 1.47 -9.70
CA ALA A 151 10.47 0.42 -10.72
C ALA A 151 11.20 0.88 -12.00
N PRO A 152 12.10 0.08 -12.57
CA PRO A 152 12.90 0.47 -13.74
C PRO A 152 12.06 0.91 -14.95
N GLU A 153 10.88 0.31 -15.12
CA GLU A 153 9.95 0.60 -16.23
C GLU A 153 9.37 2.02 -16.17
N VAL A 154 9.43 2.64 -15.01
CA VAL A 154 8.92 4.00 -14.76
C VAL A 154 10.02 5.05 -14.93
N MET A 155 11.30 4.61 -15.05
CA MET A 155 12.44 5.51 -15.08
C MET A 155 12.39 6.43 -16.32
N THR A 156 12.57 7.74 -16.10
CA THR A 156 12.67 8.77 -17.12
C THR A 156 13.94 9.59 -16.94
N GLY A 157 14.34 10.35 -17.96
CA GLY A 157 15.49 11.25 -17.88
C GLY A 157 15.36 12.28 -16.74
N GLU A 158 14.15 12.75 -16.46
CA GLU A 158 13.89 13.71 -15.37
C GLU A 158 14.07 13.05 -14.00
N LEU A 159 13.54 11.80 -13.82
CA LEU A 159 13.78 11.02 -12.63
C LEU A 159 15.26 10.71 -12.42
N ALA A 160 15.96 10.32 -13.51
CA ALA A 160 17.39 10.07 -13.48
C ALA A 160 18.19 11.31 -13.04
N LEU A 161 17.92 12.47 -13.65
CA LEU A 161 18.55 13.74 -13.27
C LEU A 161 18.31 14.11 -11.81
N HIS A 162 17.08 13.88 -11.31
CA HIS A 162 16.75 14.17 -9.93
C HIS A 162 17.46 13.20 -8.98
N GLY A 163 17.44 11.90 -9.27
CA GLY A 163 18.10 10.87 -8.46
C GLY A 163 19.60 11.08 -8.33
N VAL A 164 20.31 11.27 -9.45
CA VAL A 164 21.76 11.53 -9.42
C VAL A 164 22.11 12.86 -8.77
N GLY A 165 21.19 13.83 -8.78
CA GLY A 165 21.33 15.09 -8.04
C GLY A 165 21.12 14.95 -6.54
N MET A 166 20.44 13.90 -6.09
CA MET A 166 20.29 13.56 -4.67
C MET A 166 21.52 12.82 -4.15
N ASP A 167 22.03 11.87 -4.96
CA ASP A 167 23.21 11.04 -4.67
C ASP A 167 23.81 10.56 -5.99
N ALA A 168 25.10 10.86 -6.23
CA ALA A 168 25.80 10.49 -7.45
C ALA A 168 25.84 8.97 -7.70
N SER A 169 25.84 8.15 -6.64
CA SER A 169 25.82 6.68 -6.74
C SER A 169 24.56 6.15 -7.44
N CYS A 170 23.46 6.93 -7.45
CA CYS A 170 22.23 6.62 -8.17
C CYS A 170 22.46 6.45 -9.68
N LEU A 171 23.56 6.98 -10.25
CA LEU A 171 23.90 6.79 -11.65
C LEU A 171 24.01 5.29 -12.04
N SER A 172 24.45 4.45 -11.10
CA SER A 172 24.54 2.99 -11.32
C SER A 172 23.20 2.34 -11.58
N LEU A 173 22.10 2.92 -11.06
CA LEU A 173 20.73 2.44 -11.20
C LEU A 173 20.00 3.00 -12.44
N VAL A 174 20.56 4.03 -13.08
CA VAL A 174 19.98 4.63 -14.28
C VAL A 174 20.21 3.70 -15.48
N PRO A 175 19.16 3.33 -16.26
CA PRO A 175 19.34 2.62 -17.51
C PRO A 175 20.32 3.30 -18.45
N VAL A 176 21.11 2.52 -19.21
CA VAL A 176 22.19 3.04 -20.05
C VAL A 176 21.66 4.05 -21.07
N GLU A 177 20.46 3.82 -21.60
CA GLU A 177 19.79 4.66 -22.59
C GLU A 177 19.43 6.05 -22.06
N LEU A 178 19.33 6.18 -20.72
CA LEU A 178 19.01 7.43 -20.03
C LEU A 178 20.24 8.13 -19.45
N ARG A 179 21.45 7.53 -19.57
CA ARG A 179 22.72 8.15 -19.12
C ARG A 179 23.20 9.20 -20.13
N THR A 180 22.38 10.20 -20.34
CA THR A 180 22.75 11.35 -21.20
C THR A 180 23.92 12.14 -20.59
N GLU A 181 24.56 12.99 -21.43
CA GLU A 181 25.61 13.91 -20.96
C GLU A 181 25.14 14.72 -19.74
N ALA A 182 23.91 15.24 -19.77
CA ALA A 182 23.34 16.01 -18.66
C ALA A 182 23.24 15.20 -17.37
N VAL A 183 22.82 13.92 -17.44
CA VAL A 183 22.73 13.02 -16.28
C VAL A 183 24.12 12.72 -15.72
N CYS A 184 25.11 12.44 -16.61
CA CYS A 184 26.49 12.17 -16.19
C CYS A 184 27.15 13.40 -15.56
N LEU A 185 27.00 14.58 -16.18
CA LEU A 185 27.49 15.84 -15.63
C LEU A 185 26.88 16.15 -14.26
N ARG A 186 25.58 15.89 -14.10
CA ARG A 186 24.89 16.09 -12.82
C ARG A 186 25.45 15.20 -11.72
N ALA A 187 25.80 13.94 -12.05
CA ALA A 187 26.39 13.02 -11.10
C ALA A 187 27.75 13.50 -10.60
N VAL A 188 28.66 13.95 -11.52
CA VAL A 188 30.00 14.41 -11.12
C VAL A 188 29.99 15.78 -10.47
N SER A 189 29.05 16.68 -10.80
CA SER A 189 28.94 18.00 -10.18
C SER A 189 28.37 17.95 -8.75
N GLY A 190 27.65 16.87 -8.39
CA GLY A 190 27.11 16.68 -7.05
C GLY A 190 28.18 16.40 -5.98
N ASP A 191 29.31 15.82 -6.36
CA ASP A 191 30.40 15.42 -5.45
C ASP A 191 31.45 16.54 -5.22
N GLY A 192 31.19 17.77 -5.63
CA GLY A 192 32.08 18.90 -5.32
C GLY A 192 33.41 18.88 -6.07
N ILE A 193 33.56 18.13 -7.16
CA ILE A 193 34.71 18.11 -8.04
C ILE A 193 34.39 18.88 -9.33
N LEU A 194 34.34 20.19 -9.23
CA LEU A 194 34.65 21.18 -10.28
C LEU A 194 34.96 22.52 -9.65
#